data_146c5509dc1d90c1ec41bf458feac351
#
_entry.id   146c5509dc1d90c1ec41bf458feac351
#
_cell.length_a   1.000
_cell.length_b   1.000
_cell.length_c   1.000
_cell.angle_alpha   90.00
_cell.angle_beta   90.00
_cell.angle_gamma   90.00
#
_symmetry.space_group_name_H-M   'P 1'
#
loop_
_entity.id
_entity.type
_entity.pdbx_description
1 polymer ?
#
loop_
_entity_poly.entity_id
_entity_poly.type
_entity_poly.pdbx_seq_one_letter_code
_entity_poly.pdbx_strand_id
1 'polypeptide(L)'
;AVFNADNFRNEVVKVYESLSPLTEEDLNEHIVRGQYTASATKPGYREEKNVAPDSRTETYIAMKIGIDNWRWSGVPSYIRTGKQMPTKVTEIVVHFRETPHQMFRCEGGHCPRATN
;
A
#
# COMPACT_ATOMS: atom_id res chain seq x y z
N ALA A 1 -14.64 -9.57 24.86
CA ALA A 1 -13.46 -10.26 24.31
C ALA A 1 -12.24 -9.82 25.10
N VAL A 2 -11.45 -10.78 25.60
CA VAL A 2 -10.20 -10.45 26.32
C VAL A 2 -9.14 -10.13 25.26
N PHE A 3 -8.52 -8.95 25.36
CA PHE A 3 -7.42 -8.58 24.49
C PHE A 3 -6.16 -9.34 24.95
N ASN A 4 -5.75 -10.31 24.17
CA ASN A 4 -4.49 -11.05 24.37
C ASN A 4 -3.79 -11.28 23.03
N ALA A 5 -2.52 -11.73 23.05
CA ALA A 5 -1.71 -11.91 21.85
C ALA A 5 -2.30 -12.89 20.85
N ASP A 6 -2.94 -13.96 21.31
CA ASP A 6 -3.53 -14.99 20.44
C ASP A 6 -4.79 -14.46 19.75
N ASN A 7 -5.64 -13.75 20.46
CA ASN A 7 -6.83 -13.13 19.89
C ASN A 7 -6.45 -12.07 18.86
N PHE A 8 -5.45 -11.25 19.13
CA PHE A 8 -4.92 -10.28 18.17
C PHE A 8 -4.39 -10.98 16.91
N ARG A 9 -3.57 -12.01 17.07
CA ARG A 9 -3.03 -12.79 15.95
C ARG A 9 -4.14 -13.42 15.12
N ASN A 10 -5.15 -13.99 15.74
CA ASN A 10 -6.29 -14.59 15.05
C ASN A 10 -7.06 -13.57 14.21
N GLU A 11 -7.27 -12.35 14.71
CA GLU A 11 -7.90 -11.29 13.93
C GLU A 11 -7.03 -10.85 12.74
N VAL A 12 -5.72 -10.81 12.89
CA VAL A 12 -4.79 -10.54 11.78
C VAL A 12 -4.84 -11.64 10.72
N VAL A 13 -4.85 -12.91 11.14
CA VAL A 13 -4.97 -14.07 10.22
C VAL A 13 -6.25 -14.00 9.40
N LYS A 14 -7.39 -13.68 10.02
CA LYS A 14 -8.66 -13.53 9.30
C LYS A 14 -8.59 -12.48 8.19
N VAL A 15 -7.86 -11.38 8.41
CA VAL A 15 -7.66 -10.37 7.36
C VAL A 15 -6.82 -10.95 6.22
N TYR A 16 -5.73 -11.66 6.53
CA TYR A 16 -4.91 -12.31 5.50
C TYR A 16 -5.68 -13.36 4.70
N GLU A 17 -6.53 -14.14 5.36
CA GLU A 17 -7.38 -15.14 4.70
C GLU A 17 -8.46 -14.51 3.82
N SER A 18 -8.80 -13.26 4.06
CA SER A 18 -9.76 -12.50 3.25
C SER A 18 -9.13 -11.67 2.12
N LEU A 19 -7.82 -11.78 1.91
CA LEU A 19 -7.18 -11.15 0.76
C LEU A 19 -7.65 -11.82 -0.53
N SER A 20 -8.08 -11.02 -1.50
CA SER A 20 -8.45 -11.53 -2.82
C SER A 20 -7.23 -12.17 -3.48
N PRO A 21 -7.33 -13.41 -4.00
CA PRO A 21 -6.25 -14.04 -4.75
C PRO A 21 -5.84 -13.17 -5.95
N LEU A 22 -4.55 -13.04 -6.16
CA LEU A 22 -4.01 -12.33 -7.32
C LEU A 22 -4.03 -13.26 -8.55
N THR A 23 -4.60 -12.78 -9.65
CA THR A 23 -4.59 -13.43 -10.95
C THR A 23 -3.39 -12.98 -11.79
N GLU A 24 -3.13 -13.64 -12.92
CA GLU A 24 -2.10 -13.18 -13.87
C GLU A 24 -2.42 -11.80 -14.45
N GLU A 25 -3.70 -11.47 -14.63
CA GLU A 25 -4.14 -10.16 -15.05
C GLU A 25 -3.81 -9.10 -13.99
N ASP A 26 -4.08 -9.38 -12.73
CA ASP A 26 -3.74 -8.51 -11.60
C ASP A 26 -2.24 -8.24 -11.50
N LEU A 27 -1.40 -9.24 -11.81
CA LEU A 27 0.06 -9.07 -11.80
C LEU A 27 0.53 -8.05 -12.84
N ASN A 28 -0.16 -7.93 -13.95
CA ASN A 28 0.17 -6.99 -15.01
C ASN A 28 -0.45 -5.61 -14.81
N GLU A 29 -1.69 -5.56 -14.31
CA GLU A 29 -2.44 -4.31 -14.20
C GLU A 29 -2.33 -3.64 -12.82
N HIS A 30 -2.20 -4.46 -11.77
CA HIS A 30 -2.31 -3.99 -10.39
C HIS A 30 -1.00 -4.04 -9.61
N ILE A 31 0.10 -4.52 -10.22
CA ILE A 31 1.39 -4.61 -9.55
C ILE A 31 2.49 -3.97 -10.38
N VAL A 32 3.20 -3.05 -9.77
CA VAL A 32 4.42 -2.44 -10.32
C VAL A 32 5.60 -2.86 -9.47
N ARG A 33 6.62 -3.42 -10.11
CA ARG A 33 7.88 -3.81 -9.48
C ARG A 33 9.04 -3.05 -10.11
N GLY A 34 10.04 -2.72 -9.33
CA GLY A 34 11.20 -1.99 -9.84
C GLY A 34 12.44 -2.16 -9.00
N GLN A 35 13.53 -1.66 -9.51
CA GLN A 35 14.80 -1.53 -8.81
C GLN A 35 15.22 -0.07 -8.84
N TYR A 36 15.85 0.43 -7.77
CA TYR A 36 16.41 1.76 -7.81
C TYR A 36 17.63 1.81 -8.74
N THR A 37 17.73 2.89 -9.48
CA THR A 37 18.86 3.19 -10.36
C THR A 37 19.87 4.08 -9.66
N ALA A 38 21.05 4.24 -10.26
CA ALA A 38 22.07 5.16 -9.76
C ALA A 38 21.52 6.58 -9.65
N SER A 39 21.93 7.28 -8.62
CA SER A 39 21.71 8.70 -8.41
C SER A 39 23.04 9.46 -8.38
N ALA A 40 23.02 10.79 -8.24
CA ALA A 40 24.24 11.58 -8.11
C ALA A 40 25.14 11.18 -6.93
N THR A 41 24.57 10.55 -5.89
CA THR A 41 25.25 10.25 -4.63
C THR A 41 25.31 8.78 -4.26
N LYS A 42 24.61 7.91 -5.00
CA LYS A 42 24.50 6.48 -4.67
C LYS A 42 24.49 5.62 -5.93
N PRO A 43 25.10 4.41 -5.88
CA PRO A 43 25.01 3.45 -6.97
C PRO A 43 23.59 2.92 -7.13
N GLY A 44 23.28 2.40 -8.33
CA GLY A 44 22.07 1.63 -8.56
C GLY A 44 22.14 0.25 -7.90
N TYR A 45 21.00 -0.41 -7.73
CA TYR A 45 20.93 -1.70 -7.03
C TYR A 45 21.90 -2.75 -7.60
N ARG A 46 21.99 -2.84 -8.92
CA ARG A 46 22.89 -3.81 -9.58
C ARG A 46 24.37 -3.45 -9.53
N GLU A 47 24.69 -2.25 -9.07
CA GLU A 47 26.05 -1.75 -8.84
C GLU A 47 26.48 -1.91 -7.38
N GLU A 48 25.57 -2.34 -6.51
CA GLU A 48 25.84 -2.56 -5.10
C GLU A 48 26.77 -3.78 -4.89
N LYS A 49 27.61 -3.70 -3.87
CA LYS A 49 28.51 -4.79 -3.51
C LYS A 49 27.72 -6.07 -3.20
N ASN A 50 28.15 -7.18 -3.78
CA ASN A 50 27.55 -8.51 -3.65
C ASN A 50 26.15 -8.65 -4.31
N VAL A 51 25.80 -7.78 -5.23
CA VAL A 51 24.62 -7.92 -6.08
C VAL A 51 25.08 -8.39 -7.46
N ALA A 52 24.40 -9.41 -7.99
CA ALA A 52 24.67 -9.86 -9.36
C ALA A 52 24.23 -8.77 -10.37
N PRO A 53 25.04 -8.47 -11.41
CA PRO A 53 24.73 -7.44 -12.39
C PRO A 53 23.42 -7.65 -13.15
N ASP A 54 22.96 -8.89 -13.22
CA ASP A 54 21.73 -9.33 -13.87
C ASP A 54 20.59 -9.61 -12.86
N SER A 55 20.79 -9.24 -11.59
CA SER A 55 19.79 -9.47 -10.54
C SER A 55 18.42 -8.91 -10.93
N ARG A 56 17.38 -9.71 -10.72
CA ARG A 56 15.98 -9.36 -10.95
C ARG A 56 15.21 -9.17 -9.64
N THR A 57 15.89 -9.14 -8.50
CA THR A 57 15.28 -8.93 -7.19
C THR A 57 14.71 -7.51 -7.12
N GLU A 58 13.46 -7.40 -6.82
CA GLU A 58 12.76 -6.13 -6.69
C GLU A 58 13.22 -5.38 -5.42
N THR A 59 13.45 -4.09 -5.55
CA THR A 59 13.72 -3.19 -4.44
C THR A 59 12.59 -2.19 -4.21
N TYR A 60 11.57 -2.23 -5.07
CA TYR A 60 10.34 -1.44 -4.97
C TYR A 60 9.17 -2.28 -5.46
N ILE A 61 8.06 -2.15 -4.77
CA ILE A 61 6.77 -2.68 -5.20
C ILE A 61 5.67 -1.67 -4.89
N ALA A 62 4.74 -1.52 -5.82
CA ALA A 62 3.45 -0.90 -5.60
C ALA A 62 2.36 -1.86 -6.08
N MET A 63 1.30 -2.02 -5.30
CA MET A 63 0.22 -2.94 -5.64
C MET A 63 -1.13 -2.41 -5.17
N LYS A 64 -2.16 -2.80 -5.91
CA LYS A 64 -3.56 -2.66 -5.50
C LYS A 64 -4.07 -4.03 -5.10
N ILE A 65 -4.60 -4.14 -3.90
CA ILE A 65 -5.18 -5.39 -3.37
C ILE A 65 -6.62 -5.20 -2.94
N GLY A 66 -7.39 -6.27 -2.99
CA GLY A 66 -8.72 -6.36 -2.43
C GLY A 66 -8.73 -7.12 -1.11
N ILE A 67 -9.66 -6.79 -0.23
CA ILE A 67 -9.93 -7.50 1.03
C ILE A 67 -11.41 -7.86 1.04
N ASP A 68 -11.72 -9.16 0.90
CA ASP A 68 -13.07 -9.67 0.76
C ASP A 68 -13.68 -10.03 2.12
N ASN A 69 -13.91 -9.01 2.94
CA ASN A 69 -14.67 -9.13 4.16
C ASN A 69 -15.76 -8.04 4.25
N TRP A 70 -16.67 -8.15 5.21
CA TRP A 70 -17.80 -7.24 5.35
C TRP A 70 -17.40 -5.76 5.48
N ARG A 71 -16.25 -5.47 6.06
CA ARG A 71 -15.79 -4.10 6.29
C ARG A 71 -15.17 -3.48 5.05
N TRP A 72 -14.39 -4.25 4.30
CA TRP A 72 -13.49 -3.73 3.27
C TRP A 72 -13.82 -4.18 1.86
N SER A 73 -14.83 -5.04 1.67
CA SER A 73 -15.25 -5.47 0.33
C SER A 73 -15.54 -4.28 -0.58
N GLY A 74 -14.94 -4.28 -1.75
CA GLY A 74 -15.06 -3.21 -2.74
C GLY A 74 -14.25 -1.93 -2.42
N VAL A 75 -13.46 -1.92 -1.33
CA VAL A 75 -12.54 -0.81 -1.01
C VAL A 75 -11.15 -1.16 -1.56
N PRO A 76 -10.60 -0.38 -2.50
CA PRO A 76 -9.25 -0.61 -3.01
C PRO A 76 -8.22 -0.27 -1.94
N SER A 77 -7.27 -1.18 -1.70
CA SER A 77 -6.14 -0.95 -0.82
C SER A 77 -4.86 -0.84 -1.66
N TYR A 78 -4.18 0.31 -1.58
CA TYR A 78 -2.95 0.57 -2.29
C TYR A 78 -1.77 0.46 -1.33
N ILE A 79 -0.82 -0.41 -1.66
CA ILE A 79 0.40 -0.60 -0.88
C ILE A 79 1.58 -0.22 -1.75
N ARG A 80 2.52 0.53 -1.20
CA ARG A 80 3.82 0.77 -1.82
C ARG A 80 4.92 0.69 -0.79
N THR A 81 6.01 0.06 -1.15
CA THR A 81 7.21 -0.01 -0.32
C THR A 81 8.45 -0.09 -1.20
N GLY A 82 9.56 0.41 -0.72
CA GLY A 82 10.80 0.39 -1.49
C GLY A 82 12.04 0.70 -0.65
N LYS A 83 13.18 0.29 -1.17
CA LYS A 83 14.49 0.69 -0.70
C LYS A 83 14.91 2.01 -1.32
N GLN A 84 15.81 2.75 -0.69
CA GLN A 84 16.36 4.02 -1.19
C GLN A 84 15.28 5.05 -1.56
N MET A 85 14.15 5.02 -0.86
CA MET A 85 13.11 6.06 -1.00
C MET A 85 13.61 7.40 -0.46
N PRO A 86 13.16 8.55 -1.01
CA PRO A 86 13.61 9.89 -0.58
C PRO A 86 13.43 10.15 0.92
N THR A 87 12.39 9.58 1.50
CA THR A 87 12.08 9.74 2.93
C THR A 87 11.80 8.36 3.55
N LYS A 88 12.41 8.11 4.72
CA LYS A 88 12.10 6.92 5.52
C LYS A 88 10.87 7.21 6.36
N VAL A 89 9.70 6.81 5.88
CA VAL A 89 8.41 7.01 6.54
C VAL A 89 7.56 5.75 6.40
N THR A 90 6.73 5.51 7.39
CA THR A 90 5.59 4.58 7.30
C THR A 90 4.33 5.40 7.51
N GLU A 91 3.44 5.39 6.53
CA GLU A 91 2.23 6.19 6.52
C GLU A 91 1.04 5.31 6.14
N ILE A 92 -0.09 5.53 6.79
CA ILE A 92 -1.37 4.94 6.44
C ILE A 92 -2.33 6.10 6.19
N VAL A 93 -2.88 6.16 4.98
CA VAL A 93 -3.84 7.20 4.58
C VAL A 93 -5.18 6.55 4.27
N VAL A 94 -6.22 6.99 4.96
CA VAL A 94 -7.59 6.52 4.74
C VAL A 94 -8.39 7.65 4.10
N HIS A 95 -8.88 7.42 2.87
CA HIS A 95 -9.76 8.34 2.17
C HIS A 95 -11.21 7.92 2.41
N PHE A 96 -11.94 8.71 3.17
CA PHE A 96 -13.36 8.49 3.39
C PHE A 96 -14.17 8.92 2.16
N ARG A 97 -15.29 8.25 1.94
CA ARG A 97 -16.28 8.71 0.95
C ARG A 97 -16.88 10.04 1.41
N GLU A 98 -17.26 10.86 0.45
CA GLU A 98 -18.00 12.09 0.76
C GLU A 98 -19.30 11.74 1.51
N THR A 99 -19.59 12.48 2.56
CA THR A 99 -20.83 12.32 3.30
C THR A 99 -21.99 12.88 2.46
N PRO A 100 -23.15 12.20 2.42
CA PRO A 100 -24.31 12.70 1.67
C PRO A 100 -24.86 14.03 2.21
N HIS A 101 -24.49 14.39 3.43
CA HIS A 101 -24.84 15.64 4.07
C HIS A 101 -23.64 16.21 4.81
N GLN A 102 -23.28 17.46 4.50
CA GLN A 102 -22.23 18.18 5.20
C GLN A 102 -22.88 19.18 6.18
N MET A 103 -22.55 19.06 7.46
CA MET A 103 -23.05 19.96 8.52
C MET A 103 -22.50 21.39 8.37
N PHE A 104 -21.34 21.54 7.73
CA PHE A 104 -20.72 22.85 7.52
C PHE A 104 -20.91 23.27 6.07
N ARG A 105 -21.48 24.48 5.86
CA ARG A 105 -21.60 25.05 4.52
C ARG A 105 -20.21 25.35 3.99
N CYS A 106 -19.95 24.88 2.78
CA CYS A 106 -18.74 25.23 2.05
C CYS A 106 -18.92 26.62 1.43
N GLU A 107 -18.20 27.61 1.92
CA GLU A 107 -18.12 28.91 1.28
C GLU A 107 -17.08 28.83 0.13
N GLY A 108 -17.49 29.28 -1.07
CA GLY A 108 -16.60 29.37 -2.22
C GLY A 108 -16.34 28.07 -2.99
N GLY A 109 -17.16 27.03 -2.83
CA GLY A 109 -17.05 25.80 -3.66
C GLY A 109 -15.90 24.85 -3.29
N HIS A 110 -15.16 25.13 -2.24
CA HIS A 110 -14.09 24.26 -1.72
C HIS A 110 -14.52 23.64 -0.40
N CYS A 111 -14.86 22.36 -0.43
CA CYS A 111 -15.10 21.59 0.78
C CYS A 111 -13.81 20.84 1.14
N PRO A 112 -13.32 20.92 2.38
CA PRO A 112 -12.19 20.10 2.80
C PRO A 112 -12.59 18.62 2.70
N ARG A 113 -11.78 17.84 1.96
CA ARG A 113 -11.95 16.38 1.93
C ARG A 113 -11.53 15.81 3.28
N ALA A 114 -12.39 14.99 3.88
CA ALA A 114 -12.02 14.26 5.07
C ALA A 114 -11.01 13.16 4.70
N THR A 115 -9.74 13.42 5.03
CA THR A 115 -8.66 12.43 4.98
C THR A 115 -8.12 12.22 6.39
N ASN A 116 -7.84 10.99 6.73
CA ASN A 116 -7.22 10.64 8.01
C ASN A 116 -6.09 9.65 7.78
#